data_fa2e54847544afc0448e09b7ecbc9090
#
_entry.id   fa2e54847544afc0448e09b7ecbc9090
#
_cell.length_a   1.000
_cell.length_b   1.000
_cell.length_c   1.000
_cell.angle_alpha   90.00
_cell.angle_beta   90.00
_cell.angle_gamma   90.00
#
_symmetry.space_group_name_H-M   'P 1'
#
loop_
_entity.id
_entity.type
_entity.pdbx_description
1 polymer ?
#
loop_
_entity_poly.entity_id
_entity_poly.type
_entity_poly.pdbx_seq_one_letter_code
_entity_poly.pdbx_strand_id
1 'polypeptide(L)'
;QRIEALGSRIALELRCPHTPSDIEFALRQAHAAGCELIMIRGAAGTKDRRDTAGAAIVAAGGRIERFGMPVEPGNMLLLGRLGEVPLLVMPGCARSQRLNGLDWVLRRLLAHLHLEDADFAVMGVGGLIRTTTEPANEENEDPAPELSPAPAMPAKGPHIAALVLAAGHSARMGETNKLLEKVDSIPLVLRAVNA
;
A
#
# COMPACT_ATOMS: atom_id res chain seq x y z
N GLN A 1 -17.05 -10.00 -8.75
CA GLN A 1 -17.48 -8.64 -9.14
C GLN A 1 -16.42 -7.89 -9.93
N ARG A 2 -15.20 -7.53 -9.36
CA ARG A 2 -14.17 -6.76 -10.11
C ARG A 2 -13.67 -7.46 -11.37
N ILE A 3 -13.35 -8.74 -11.25
CA ILE A 3 -12.82 -9.56 -12.35
C ILE A 3 -13.89 -9.77 -13.42
N GLU A 4 -15.09 -10.08 -13.01
CA GLU A 4 -16.25 -10.28 -13.89
C GLU A 4 -16.64 -9.01 -14.63
N ALA A 5 -16.61 -7.86 -13.94
CA ALA A 5 -16.84 -6.55 -14.56
C ALA A 5 -15.82 -6.19 -15.64
N LEU A 6 -14.65 -6.84 -15.64
CA LEU A 6 -13.60 -6.70 -16.65
C LEU A 6 -13.63 -7.81 -17.71
N GLY A 7 -14.73 -8.59 -17.80
CA GLY A 7 -14.90 -9.64 -18.77
C GLY A 7 -14.12 -10.94 -18.50
N SER A 8 -13.52 -11.07 -17.33
CA SER A 8 -12.75 -12.25 -16.93
C SER A 8 -13.54 -13.10 -15.91
N ARG A 9 -13.08 -14.30 -15.65
CA ARG A 9 -13.73 -15.23 -14.71
C ARG A 9 -12.76 -15.77 -13.69
N ILE A 10 -13.27 -16.12 -12.51
CA ILE A 10 -12.52 -16.90 -11.52
C ILE A 10 -12.61 -18.39 -11.94
N ALA A 11 -11.49 -18.93 -12.42
CA ALA A 11 -11.40 -20.33 -12.84
C ALA A 11 -11.19 -21.28 -11.66
N LEU A 12 -10.48 -20.81 -10.62
CA LEU A 12 -10.14 -21.61 -9.44
C LEU A 12 -10.13 -20.70 -8.20
N GLU A 13 -10.73 -21.14 -7.11
CA GLU A 13 -10.63 -20.50 -5.80
C GLU A 13 -10.03 -21.53 -4.81
N LEU A 14 -8.91 -21.16 -4.19
CA LEU A 14 -8.25 -21.95 -3.17
C LEU A 14 -8.24 -21.20 -1.84
N ARG A 15 -8.42 -21.92 -0.75
CA ARG A 15 -8.32 -21.40 0.62
C ARG A 15 -7.30 -22.22 1.37
N CYS A 16 -6.34 -21.57 1.97
CA CYS A 16 -5.28 -22.21 2.74
C CYS A 16 -4.95 -21.42 4.00
N PRO A 17 -4.29 -22.02 4.98
CA PRO A 17 -3.69 -21.31 6.11
C PRO A 17 -2.72 -20.23 5.61
N HIS A 18 -2.56 -19.18 6.41
CA HIS A 18 -1.68 -18.06 6.06
C HIS A 18 -0.22 -18.37 6.47
N THR A 19 0.32 -19.45 5.94
CA THR A 19 1.72 -19.86 6.10
C THR A 19 2.43 -19.88 4.75
N PRO A 20 3.76 -19.66 4.70
CA PRO A 20 4.49 -19.69 3.43
C PRO A 20 4.33 -21.01 2.67
N SER A 21 4.39 -22.14 3.37
CA SER A 21 4.27 -23.47 2.76
C SER A 21 2.88 -23.77 2.17
N ASP A 22 1.83 -23.38 2.88
CA ASP A 22 0.46 -23.59 2.39
C ASP A 22 0.15 -22.69 1.19
N ILE A 23 0.61 -21.45 1.22
CA ILE A 23 0.46 -20.52 0.09
C ILE A 23 1.30 -21.00 -1.09
N GLU A 24 2.55 -21.45 -0.87
CA GLU A 24 3.39 -22.04 -1.92
C GLU A 24 2.66 -23.21 -2.61
N PHE A 25 2.10 -24.12 -1.84
CA PHE A 25 1.36 -25.27 -2.38
C PHE A 25 0.16 -24.81 -3.22
N ALA A 26 -0.62 -23.86 -2.72
CA ALA A 26 -1.75 -23.29 -3.47
C ALA A 26 -1.31 -22.58 -4.77
N LEU A 27 -0.18 -21.89 -4.75
CA LEU A 27 0.40 -21.25 -5.95
C LEU A 27 0.77 -22.29 -7.02
N ARG A 28 1.41 -23.38 -6.62
CA ARG A 28 1.76 -24.49 -7.54
C ARG A 28 0.50 -25.14 -8.12
N GLN A 29 -0.53 -25.33 -7.33
CA GLN A 29 -1.82 -25.85 -7.81
C GLN A 29 -2.47 -24.91 -8.84
N ALA A 30 -2.55 -23.61 -8.55
CA ALA A 30 -3.13 -22.63 -9.46
C ALA A 30 -2.34 -22.55 -10.78
N HIS A 31 -1.01 -22.59 -10.71
CA HIS A 31 -0.14 -22.61 -11.89
C HIS A 31 -0.35 -23.88 -12.71
N ALA A 32 -0.40 -25.06 -12.08
CA ALA A 32 -0.63 -26.33 -12.75
C ALA A 32 -2.03 -26.43 -13.39
N ALA A 33 -3.02 -25.71 -12.82
CA ALA A 33 -4.37 -25.62 -13.38
C ALA A 33 -4.46 -24.67 -14.59
N GLY A 34 -3.36 -24.05 -15.03
CA GLY A 34 -3.33 -23.19 -16.20
C GLY A 34 -3.97 -21.82 -15.99
N CYS A 35 -3.98 -21.31 -14.75
CA CYS A 35 -4.45 -19.94 -14.49
C CYS A 35 -3.52 -18.91 -15.13
N GLU A 36 -4.09 -17.96 -15.85
CA GLU A 36 -3.36 -16.88 -16.56
C GLU A 36 -2.99 -15.70 -15.65
N LEU A 37 -3.65 -15.58 -14.51
CA LEU A 37 -3.38 -14.61 -13.45
C LEU A 37 -3.69 -15.27 -12.11
N ILE A 38 -2.79 -15.15 -11.14
CA ILE A 38 -3.01 -15.63 -9.77
C ILE A 38 -3.12 -14.43 -8.84
N MET A 39 -4.22 -14.37 -8.10
CA MET A 39 -4.47 -13.29 -7.13
C MET A 39 -4.45 -13.85 -5.72
N ILE A 40 -3.66 -13.25 -4.85
CA ILE A 40 -3.52 -13.65 -3.44
C ILE A 40 -4.19 -12.61 -2.56
N ARG A 41 -5.12 -13.04 -1.72
CA ARG A 41 -5.74 -12.21 -0.70
C ARG A 41 -5.35 -12.72 0.68
N GLY A 42 -4.40 -12.04 1.32
CA GLY A 42 -3.97 -12.39 2.67
C GLY A 42 -4.96 -11.99 3.76
N ALA A 43 -4.84 -12.63 4.92
CA ALA A 43 -5.58 -12.27 6.14
C ALA A 43 -5.15 -10.88 6.66
N ALA A 44 -3.86 -10.55 6.53
CA ALA A 44 -3.28 -9.23 6.76
C ALA A 44 -2.81 -8.64 5.43
N GLY A 45 -2.82 -7.30 5.32
CA GLY A 45 -2.21 -6.63 4.18
C GLY A 45 -0.70 -6.88 4.15
N THR A 46 -0.15 -7.04 2.95
CA THR A 46 1.30 -7.15 2.75
C THR A 46 1.97 -5.84 3.14
N LYS A 47 2.96 -5.92 4.02
CA LYS A 47 3.70 -4.76 4.52
C LYS A 47 5.12 -4.69 3.96
N ASP A 48 5.64 -5.80 3.49
CA ASP A 48 7.02 -5.97 3.04
C ASP A 48 7.09 -7.02 1.93
N ARG A 49 8.13 -6.96 1.10
CA ARG A 49 8.41 -7.99 0.07
C ARG A 49 8.66 -9.39 0.67
N ARG A 50 9.10 -9.44 1.93
CA ARG A 50 9.44 -10.68 2.66
C ARG A 50 8.32 -11.21 3.54
N ASP A 51 7.14 -10.57 3.50
CA ASP A 51 5.97 -11.08 4.18
C ASP A 51 5.59 -12.47 3.68
N THR A 52 4.72 -13.14 4.42
CA THR A 52 4.27 -14.53 4.16
C THR A 52 3.97 -14.81 2.69
N ALA A 53 3.25 -13.92 2.01
CA ALA A 53 2.93 -14.09 0.59
C ALA A 53 4.16 -13.93 -0.31
N GLY A 54 5.01 -12.94 -0.04
CA GLY A 54 6.26 -12.73 -0.77
C GLY A 54 7.22 -13.92 -0.63
N ALA A 55 7.39 -14.42 0.61
CA ALA A 55 8.21 -15.60 0.89
C ALA A 55 7.67 -16.84 0.15
N ALA A 56 6.36 -17.04 0.14
CA ALA A 56 5.72 -18.16 -0.57
C ALA A 56 5.92 -18.08 -2.09
N ILE A 57 5.85 -16.89 -2.69
CA ILE A 57 6.13 -16.69 -4.12
C ILE A 57 7.55 -17.12 -4.46
N VAL A 58 8.53 -16.70 -3.66
CA VAL A 58 9.94 -17.08 -3.87
C VAL A 58 10.14 -18.58 -3.67
N ALA A 59 9.54 -19.17 -2.64
CA ALA A 59 9.61 -20.63 -2.38
C ALA A 59 8.98 -21.45 -3.52
N ALA A 60 7.91 -20.94 -4.14
CA ALA A 60 7.31 -21.58 -5.31
C ALA A 60 8.19 -21.52 -6.57
N GLY A 61 9.33 -20.81 -6.54
CA GLY A 61 10.19 -20.55 -7.69
C GLY A 61 9.80 -19.32 -8.50
N GLY A 62 8.92 -18.52 -7.96
CA GLY A 62 8.54 -17.24 -8.55
C GLY A 62 9.51 -16.11 -8.19
N ARG A 63 9.29 -14.95 -8.81
CA ARG A 63 10.03 -13.72 -8.53
C ARG A 63 9.10 -12.59 -8.14
N ILE A 64 9.57 -11.72 -7.27
CA ILE A 64 8.88 -10.47 -6.95
C ILE A 64 9.38 -9.40 -7.90
N GLU A 65 8.50 -8.86 -8.72
CA GLU A 65 8.79 -7.81 -9.69
C GLU A 65 8.69 -6.45 -9.03
N ARG A 66 7.60 -6.21 -8.27
CA ARG A 66 7.41 -4.93 -7.60
C ARG A 66 6.66 -5.09 -6.28
N PHE A 67 7.05 -4.26 -5.31
CA PHE A 67 6.28 -4.03 -4.10
C PHE A 67 5.95 -2.55 -3.97
N GLY A 68 4.67 -2.28 -3.76
CA GLY A 68 4.16 -0.93 -3.61
C GLY A 68 3.93 -0.20 -4.93
N MET A 69 3.03 0.77 -4.86
CA MET A 69 2.78 1.72 -5.94
C MET A 69 2.50 3.10 -5.35
N PRO A 70 2.73 4.18 -6.10
CA PRO A 70 2.61 5.55 -5.58
C PRO A 70 1.15 6.06 -5.57
N VAL A 71 0.17 5.17 -5.37
CA VAL A 71 -1.26 5.50 -5.41
C VAL A 71 -1.94 5.01 -4.14
N GLU A 72 -2.60 5.90 -3.42
CA GLU A 72 -3.40 5.59 -2.23
C GLU A 72 -4.88 5.92 -2.50
N PRO A 73 -5.83 5.01 -2.24
CA PRO A 73 -5.64 3.65 -1.73
C PRO A 73 -5.09 2.69 -2.80
N GLY A 74 -4.35 1.64 -2.36
CA GLY A 74 -3.81 0.61 -3.24
C GLY A 74 -2.30 0.44 -3.17
N ASN A 75 -1.61 1.34 -2.46
CA ASN A 75 -0.16 1.43 -2.37
C ASN A 75 0.56 0.14 -1.95
N MET A 76 -0.07 -0.70 -1.12
CA MET A 76 0.52 -1.90 -0.52
C MET A 76 0.28 -3.17 -1.36
N LEU A 77 0.23 -3.07 -2.68
CA LEU A 77 0.17 -4.24 -3.54
C LEU A 77 1.58 -4.84 -3.78
N LEU A 78 1.63 -6.14 -4.11
CA LEU A 78 2.84 -6.78 -4.57
C LEU A 78 2.56 -7.45 -5.91
N LEU A 79 3.38 -7.17 -6.89
CA LEU A 79 3.40 -7.85 -8.19
C LEU A 79 4.57 -8.81 -8.23
N GLY A 80 4.32 -10.01 -8.68
CA GLY A 80 5.30 -11.05 -8.91
C GLY A 80 4.97 -11.87 -10.14
N ARG A 81 5.74 -12.93 -10.34
CA ARG A 81 5.55 -13.85 -11.46
C ARG A 81 5.99 -15.27 -11.09
N LEU A 82 5.22 -16.26 -11.53
CA LEU A 82 5.58 -17.68 -11.44
C LEU A 82 5.64 -18.25 -12.87
N GLY A 83 6.85 -18.51 -13.37
CA GLY A 83 7.04 -18.68 -14.81
C GLY A 83 6.58 -17.41 -15.55
N GLU A 84 5.69 -17.57 -16.52
CA GLU A 84 5.10 -16.47 -17.25
C GLU A 84 3.78 -15.94 -16.64
N VAL A 85 3.28 -16.59 -15.60
CA VAL A 85 2.00 -16.23 -14.96
C VAL A 85 2.20 -15.08 -13.97
N PRO A 86 1.55 -13.93 -14.14
CA PRO A 86 1.60 -12.85 -13.17
C PRO A 86 0.91 -13.23 -11.87
N LEU A 87 1.50 -12.77 -10.76
CA LEU A 87 0.99 -12.94 -9.41
C LEU A 87 0.69 -11.58 -8.82
N LEU A 88 -0.50 -11.38 -8.28
CA LEU A 88 -0.91 -10.13 -7.66
C LEU A 88 -1.34 -10.35 -6.22
N VAL A 89 -0.53 -9.90 -5.26
CA VAL A 89 -0.93 -9.85 -3.85
C VAL A 89 -1.72 -8.58 -3.61
N MET A 90 -2.98 -8.77 -3.24
CA MET A 90 -3.93 -7.68 -3.11
C MET A 90 -3.70 -6.87 -1.83
N PRO A 91 -3.73 -5.54 -1.90
CA PRO A 91 -3.68 -4.69 -0.72
C PRO A 91 -4.94 -4.82 0.14
N GLY A 92 -4.86 -4.41 1.41
CA GLY A 92 -5.99 -4.50 2.34
C GLY A 92 -7.25 -3.74 1.86
N CYS A 93 -7.07 -2.62 1.16
CA CYS A 93 -8.14 -1.82 0.57
C CYS A 93 -8.89 -2.52 -0.60
N ALA A 94 -8.38 -3.65 -1.10
CA ALA A 94 -9.07 -4.46 -2.11
C ALA A 94 -10.45 -4.97 -1.65
N ARG A 95 -10.73 -4.94 -0.34
CA ARG A 95 -12.05 -5.25 0.23
C ARG A 95 -13.11 -4.23 -0.12
N SER A 96 -12.73 -2.97 -0.28
CA SER A 96 -13.63 -1.90 -0.68
C SER A 96 -13.93 -2.00 -2.18
N GLN A 97 -15.16 -1.71 -2.57
CA GLN A 97 -15.55 -1.61 -3.99
C GLN A 97 -15.14 -0.28 -4.62
N ARG A 98 -14.66 0.68 -3.84
CA ARG A 98 -14.16 1.96 -4.33
C ARG A 98 -12.95 1.76 -5.23
N LEU A 99 -12.83 2.59 -6.25
CA LEU A 99 -11.68 2.62 -7.15
C LEU A 99 -10.39 2.83 -6.35
N ASN A 100 -9.39 2.03 -6.65
CA ASN A 100 -8.07 2.14 -6.01
C ASN A 100 -6.96 1.67 -6.96
N GLY A 101 -5.70 1.78 -6.56
CA GLY A 101 -4.56 1.43 -7.39
C GLY A 101 -4.57 -0.01 -7.91
N LEU A 102 -5.14 -0.95 -7.14
CA LEU A 102 -5.33 -2.33 -7.60
C LEU A 102 -6.12 -2.41 -8.91
N ASP A 103 -7.17 -1.59 -9.07
CA ASP A 103 -8.02 -1.62 -10.26
C ASP A 103 -7.23 -1.20 -11.52
N TRP A 104 -6.27 -0.30 -11.37
CA TRP A 104 -5.42 0.14 -12.49
C TRP A 104 -4.44 -0.94 -12.92
N VAL A 105 -3.84 -1.63 -11.96
CA VAL A 105 -2.93 -2.76 -12.20
C VAL A 105 -3.71 -3.93 -12.79
N LEU A 106 -4.84 -4.29 -12.18
CA LEU A 106 -5.66 -5.41 -12.60
C LEU A 106 -6.15 -5.28 -14.05
N ARG A 107 -6.63 -4.09 -14.45
CA ARG A 107 -7.05 -3.80 -15.83
C ARG A 107 -5.94 -4.06 -16.83
N ARG A 108 -4.70 -3.67 -16.49
CA ARG A 108 -3.53 -3.85 -17.37
C ARG A 108 -3.13 -5.32 -17.48
N LEU A 109 -3.11 -6.03 -16.34
CA LEU A 109 -2.79 -7.45 -16.33
C LEU A 109 -3.82 -8.28 -17.13
N LEU A 110 -5.11 -7.98 -16.99
CA LEU A 110 -6.17 -8.65 -17.75
C LEU A 110 -6.18 -8.26 -19.23
N ALA A 111 -5.57 -7.14 -19.59
CA ALA A 111 -5.30 -6.77 -20.98
C ALA A 111 -3.98 -7.37 -21.51
N HIS A 112 -3.38 -8.30 -20.77
CA HIS A 112 -2.09 -8.95 -21.08
C HIS A 112 -0.92 -7.98 -21.28
N LEU A 113 -0.99 -6.79 -20.64
CA LEU A 113 0.12 -5.84 -20.66
C LEU A 113 1.18 -6.26 -19.64
N HIS A 114 2.43 -6.27 -20.08
CA HIS A 114 3.57 -6.36 -19.16
C HIS A 114 3.74 -5.01 -18.46
N LEU A 115 3.91 -5.05 -17.13
CA LEU A 115 4.06 -3.84 -16.33
C LEU A 115 5.50 -3.74 -15.84
N GLU A 116 6.13 -2.61 -16.14
CA GLU A 116 7.46 -2.23 -15.71
C GLU A 116 7.41 -1.13 -14.62
N ASP A 117 8.53 -0.85 -13.99
CA ASP A 117 8.63 0.20 -12.96
C ASP A 117 8.21 1.58 -13.48
N ALA A 118 8.48 1.87 -14.75
CA ALA A 118 8.06 3.12 -15.41
C ALA A 118 6.54 3.27 -15.47
N ASP A 119 5.81 2.17 -15.71
CA ASP A 119 4.33 2.19 -15.74
C ASP A 119 3.74 2.57 -14.39
N PHE A 120 4.33 2.04 -13.32
CA PHE A 120 3.90 2.41 -11.96
C PHE A 120 4.25 3.86 -11.62
N ALA A 121 5.39 4.35 -12.06
CA ALA A 121 5.81 5.72 -11.79
C ALA A 121 4.82 6.75 -12.36
N VAL A 122 4.29 6.50 -13.56
CA VAL A 122 3.32 7.40 -14.21
C VAL A 122 1.90 7.28 -13.63
N MET A 123 1.59 6.23 -12.86
CA MET A 123 0.30 6.11 -12.17
C MET A 123 0.16 7.04 -10.97
N GLY A 124 1.25 7.58 -10.46
CA GLY A 124 1.35 8.18 -9.13
C GLY A 124 1.29 9.69 -9.05
N VAL A 125 0.86 10.38 -10.09
CA VAL A 125 0.74 11.84 -10.03
C VAL A 125 -0.40 12.23 -9.07
N GLY A 126 -0.04 12.80 -7.92
CA GLY A 126 -0.97 13.24 -6.89
C GLY A 126 -1.29 12.22 -5.79
N GLY A 127 -0.85 10.97 -5.90
CA GLY A 127 -0.86 9.93 -4.83
C GLY A 127 -2.24 9.45 -4.38
N LEU A 128 -3.19 10.32 -4.10
CA LEU A 128 -4.49 9.99 -3.53
C LEU A 128 -5.60 9.98 -4.59
N ILE A 129 -6.29 8.83 -4.72
CA ILE A 129 -7.51 8.74 -5.52
C ILE A 129 -8.69 9.27 -4.69
N ARG A 130 -9.12 10.48 -4.98
CA ARG A 130 -10.36 11.02 -4.42
C ARG A 130 -11.54 10.50 -5.25
N THR A 131 -12.52 9.89 -4.58
CA THR A 131 -13.81 9.60 -5.22
C THR A 131 -14.66 10.87 -5.18
N THR A 132 -15.08 11.34 -6.34
CA THR A 132 -15.85 12.57 -6.55
C THR A 132 -17.26 12.59 -5.93
N THR A 133 -17.62 11.63 -5.11
CA THR A 133 -18.96 11.49 -4.50
C THR A 133 -19.09 12.07 -3.09
N GLU A 134 -18.02 12.51 -2.47
CA GLU A 134 -18.14 13.34 -1.26
C GLU A 134 -17.86 14.78 -1.66
N PRO A 135 -18.78 15.72 -1.46
CA PRO A 135 -18.45 17.13 -1.57
C PRO A 135 -17.26 17.36 -0.62
N ALA A 136 -16.22 17.99 -1.13
CA ALA A 136 -15.16 18.47 -0.27
C ALA A 136 -15.84 19.31 0.82
N ASN A 137 -15.75 18.89 2.07
CA ASN A 137 -16.06 19.77 3.19
C ASN A 137 -14.97 20.85 3.16
N GLU A 138 -15.26 21.91 2.39
CA GLU A 138 -14.40 23.12 2.32
C GLU A 138 -14.45 23.93 3.62
N GLU A 139 -15.18 23.45 4.64
CA GLU A 139 -15.44 24.22 5.85
C GLU A 139 -14.41 24.04 6.99
N ASN A 140 -13.29 23.34 6.80
CA ASN A 140 -12.26 23.23 7.84
C ASN A 140 -10.84 23.18 7.27
N GLU A 141 -10.50 24.04 6.33
CA GLU A 141 -9.11 24.44 6.19
C GLU A 141 -8.88 25.57 7.20
N ASP A 142 -8.45 25.20 8.41
CA ASP A 142 -7.78 26.16 9.28
C ASP A 142 -6.68 26.85 8.46
N PRO A 143 -6.61 28.19 8.46
CA PRO A 143 -5.58 28.89 7.72
C PRO A 143 -4.23 28.33 8.13
N ALA A 144 -3.42 27.94 7.15
CA ALA A 144 -2.09 27.40 7.39
C ALA A 144 -1.36 28.34 8.38
N PRO A 145 -0.80 27.81 9.48
CA PRO A 145 -0.10 28.64 10.44
C PRO A 145 1.02 29.40 9.71
N GLU A 146 1.09 30.70 9.87
CA GLU A 146 2.21 31.51 9.37
C GLU A 146 3.50 30.91 9.95
N LEU A 147 4.33 30.36 9.08
CA LEU A 147 5.64 29.87 9.46
C LEU A 147 6.51 31.07 9.83
N SER A 148 6.80 31.21 11.10
CA SER A 148 7.83 32.15 11.52
C SER A 148 9.14 31.84 10.79
N PRO A 149 9.87 32.85 10.28
CA PRO A 149 11.15 32.63 9.62
C PRO A 149 12.08 31.84 10.55
N ALA A 150 12.64 30.77 10.04
CA ALA A 150 13.57 29.95 10.80
C ALA A 150 14.80 30.77 11.25
N PRO A 151 15.31 30.58 12.46
CA PRO A 151 16.52 31.24 12.91
C PRO A 151 17.69 30.94 11.95
N ALA A 152 18.53 31.95 11.67
CA ALA A 152 19.68 31.80 10.78
C ALA A 152 20.64 30.73 11.31
N MET A 153 20.85 29.68 10.52
CA MET A 153 21.70 28.56 10.89
C MET A 153 23.19 28.82 10.63
N PRO A 154 24.09 28.32 11.47
CA PRO A 154 25.53 28.48 11.25
C PRO A 154 26.02 27.68 10.03
N ALA A 155 26.87 28.29 9.22
CA ALA A 155 27.24 27.87 7.85
C ALA A 155 28.33 26.80 7.79
N LYS A 156 28.32 25.71 8.57
CA LYS A 156 29.31 24.61 8.42
C LYS A 156 28.71 23.25 8.74
N GLY A 157 28.55 22.41 7.73
CA GLY A 157 28.15 21.00 7.82
C GLY A 157 27.01 20.65 6.87
N PRO A 158 26.68 19.35 6.67
CA PRO A 158 25.50 18.98 5.92
C PRO A 158 24.24 19.45 6.66
N HIS A 159 23.48 20.32 6.03
CA HIS A 159 22.23 20.84 6.61
C HIS A 159 21.12 19.82 6.40
N ILE A 160 20.72 19.12 7.45
CA ILE A 160 19.60 18.19 7.45
C ILE A 160 18.44 18.85 8.19
N ALA A 161 17.31 19.04 7.51
CA ALA A 161 16.07 19.47 8.14
C ALA A 161 15.17 18.25 8.39
N ALA A 162 14.66 18.11 9.61
CA ALA A 162 13.66 17.13 9.95
C ALA A 162 12.32 17.81 10.16
N LEU A 163 11.29 17.37 9.43
CA LEU A 163 9.92 17.84 9.58
C LEU A 163 9.10 16.77 10.33
N VAL A 164 8.67 17.10 11.55
CA VAL A 164 7.80 16.21 12.33
C VAL A 164 6.35 16.68 12.17
N LEU A 165 5.53 15.89 11.49
CA LEU A 165 4.12 16.17 11.30
C LEU A 165 3.33 15.76 12.55
N ALA A 166 2.80 16.72 13.28
CA ALA A 166 2.10 16.53 14.55
C ALA A 166 0.63 17.00 14.51
N ALA A 167 0.04 17.09 13.32
CA ALA A 167 -1.30 17.67 13.10
C ALA A 167 -2.47 16.69 13.25
N GLY A 168 -2.25 15.47 13.73
CA GLY A 168 -3.30 14.47 13.87
C GLY A 168 -4.30 14.78 15.00
N HIS A 169 -5.60 14.90 14.68
CA HIS A 169 -6.67 14.90 15.69
C HIS A 169 -6.75 13.50 16.31
N SER A 170 -6.45 13.38 17.60
CA SER A 170 -6.46 12.11 18.34
C SER A 170 -7.89 11.61 18.64
N ALA A 171 -8.77 11.56 17.65
CA ALA A 171 -10.20 11.28 17.80
C ALA A 171 -10.55 10.02 18.61
N ARG A 172 -9.63 9.04 18.66
CA ARG A 172 -9.80 7.82 19.46
C ARG A 172 -9.48 8.00 20.95
N MET A 173 -8.87 9.13 21.34
CA MET A 173 -8.49 9.44 22.71
C MET A 173 -9.39 10.53 23.34
N GLY A 174 -10.51 10.86 22.70
CA GLY A 174 -11.42 11.89 23.18
C GLY A 174 -10.80 13.29 23.06
N GLU A 175 -10.88 14.07 24.14
CA GLU A 175 -10.38 15.46 24.16
C GLU A 175 -8.86 15.58 24.25
N THR A 176 -8.14 14.47 24.50
CA THR A 176 -6.70 14.50 24.73
C THR A 176 -5.91 14.25 23.44
N ASN A 177 -4.99 15.15 23.12
CA ASN A 177 -4.09 14.93 21.99
C ASN A 177 -2.95 13.98 22.38
N LYS A 178 -2.90 12.78 21.80
CA LYS A 178 -1.92 11.75 22.10
C LYS A 178 -0.45 12.21 21.98
N LEU A 179 -0.18 13.19 21.12
CA LEU A 179 1.18 13.70 20.89
C LEU A 179 1.69 14.54 22.06
N LEU A 180 0.78 15.11 22.85
CA LEU A 180 1.07 15.86 24.07
C LEU A 180 1.09 14.99 25.32
N GLU A 181 0.61 13.75 25.23
CA GLU A 181 0.69 12.79 26.34
C GLU A 181 2.14 12.50 26.71
N LYS A 182 2.37 12.45 28.02
CA LYS A 182 3.72 12.29 28.56
C LYS A 182 4.01 10.83 28.88
N VAL A 183 5.15 10.34 28.41
CA VAL A 183 5.76 9.08 28.85
C VAL A 183 7.07 9.45 29.56
N ASP A 184 7.22 9.08 30.81
CA ASP A 184 8.33 9.49 31.69
C ASP A 184 8.50 11.01 31.73
N SER A 185 7.39 11.74 31.90
CA SER A 185 7.33 13.20 31.97
C SER A 185 7.67 13.95 30.66
N ILE A 186 7.97 13.24 29.56
CA ILE A 186 8.31 13.83 28.25
C ILE A 186 7.16 13.61 27.27
N PRO A 187 6.61 14.67 26.64
CA PRO A 187 5.60 14.51 25.57
C PRO A 187 6.06 13.61 24.44
N LEU A 188 5.17 12.78 23.90
CA LEU A 188 5.49 11.85 22.80
C LEU A 188 6.08 12.54 21.56
N VAL A 189 5.59 13.75 21.24
CA VAL A 189 6.14 14.52 20.12
C VAL A 189 7.61 14.90 20.34
N LEU A 190 8.01 15.26 21.56
CA LEU A 190 9.40 15.60 21.88
C LEU A 190 10.31 14.36 21.88
N ARG A 191 9.78 13.20 22.23
CA ARG A 191 10.54 11.94 22.09
C ARG A 191 10.85 11.61 20.64
N ALA A 192 9.89 11.86 19.72
CA ALA A 192 10.09 11.64 18.29
C ALA A 192 11.11 12.64 17.67
N VAL A 193 11.22 13.85 18.24
CA VAL A 193 12.20 14.85 17.78
C VAL A 193 13.61 14.54 18.29
N ASN A 194 13.72 13.94 19.48
CA ASN A 194 14.99 13.68 20.17
C ASN A 194 15.54 12.25 19.92
N ALA A 195 14.86 11.43 19.12
CA ALA A 195 15.28 10.08 18.74
C ALA A 195 16.16 10.09 17.48
#